data_0808b737594776ab767acf647f518a87
#
_entry.id   0808b737594776ab767acf647f518a87
#
_cell.length_a   1.000
_cell.length_b   1.000
_cell.length_c   1.000
_cell.angle_alpha   90.00
_cell.angle_beta   90.00
_cell.angle_gamma   90.00
#
_symmetry.space_group_name_H-M   'P 1'
#
loop_
_entity.id
_entity.type
_entity.pdbx_description
1 polymer ?
#
loop_
_entity_poly.entity_id
_entity_poly.type
_entity_poly.pdbx_seq_one_letter_code
_entity_poly.pdbx_strand_id
1 'polypeptide(L)'
;VRLSDRKEYLNFVRKIHMGVGCFKTYSAWSISTTDGLSQGVPYVLPNKLCYPEMVGKDYPLLYEEKDFLSTIENMLDNSSLRQEAKDYLLPKLPDFKWGGRVVDWFNGWKFLDELPYISETDSYKEIVNFIREKKSVSKFDILCLLNWGIRVKWSSYRNRLRNEKDIRFTKNRYEVIEK
;
A
#
# COMPACT_ATOMS: atom_id res chain seq x y z
N VAL A 1 -5.56 -24.88 12.08
CA VAL A 1 -4.78 -24.64 13.30
C VAL A 1 -5.07 -23.23 13.78
N ARG A 2 -5.55 -23.09 15.02
CA ARG A 2 -5.73 -21.77 15.65
C ARG A 2 -4.47 -21.50 16.47
N LEU A 3 -3.65 -20.55 16.02
CA LEU A 3 -2.43 -20.16 16.72
C LEU A 3 -2.77 -19.09 17.75
N SER A 4 -2.24 -19.22 18.95
CA SER A 4 -2.66 -18.42 20.11
C SER A 4 -1.98 -17.07 20.18
N ASP A 5 -0.77 -16.97 19.63
CA ASP A 5 0.00 -15.73 19.62
C ASP A 5 0.82 -15.54 18.33
N ARG A 6 1.36 -14.32 18.17
CA ARG A 6 2.15 -13.95 16.99
C ARG A 6 3.48 -14.71 16.88
N LYS A 7 4.09 -15.07 18.01
CA LYS A 7 5.37 -15.80 18.01
C LYS A 7 5.18 -17.23 17.49
N GLU A 8 4.11 -17.90 17.95
CA GLU A 8 3.73 -19.22 17.42
C GLU A 8 3.41 -19.17 15.93
N TYR A 9 2.66 -18.14 15.50
CA TYR A 9 2.37 -17.92 14.09
C TYR A 9 3.64 -17.75 13.25
N LEU A 10 4.57 -16.89 13.64
CA LEU A 10 5.81 -16.69 12.91
C LEU A 10 6.70 -17.93 12.92
N ASN A 11 6.73 -18.69 14.02
CA ASN A 11 7.44 -19.96 14.09
C ASN A 11 6.82 -21.02 13.18
N PHE A 12 5.50 -21.01 12.99
CA PHE A 12 4.82 -21.85 12.04
C PHE A 12 5.15 -21.43 10.60
N VAL A 13 5.03 -20.15 10.28
CA VAL A 13 5.34 -19.58 8.96
C VAL A 13 6.77 -19.91 8.55
N ARG A 14 7.72 -19.85 9.46
CA ARG A 14 9.13 -20.17 9.21
C ARG A 14 9.38 -21.62 8.72
N LYS A 15 8.44 -22.52 8.97
CA LYS A 15 8.50 -23.94 8.54
C LYS A 15 7.87 -24.17 7.17
N ILE A 16 7.23 -23.17 6.58
CA ILE A 16 6.58 -23.26 5.28
C ILE A 16 7.66 -23.19 4.19
N HIS A 17 7.59 -24.07 3.22
CA HIS A 17 8.56 -24.12 2.12
C HIS A 17 8.30 -23.05 1.07
N MET A 18 7.05 -22.66 0.88
CA MET A 18 6.61 -21.63 -0.08
C MET A 18 5.28 -21.03 0.33
N GLY A 19 5.06 -19.79 -0.07
CA GLY A 19 3.77 -19.13 0.01
C GLY A 19 3.21 -18.83 -1.38
N VAL A 20 1.91 -18.63 -1.46
CA VAL A 20 1.22 -18.25 -2.70
C VAL A 20 0.32 -17.06 -2.44
N GLY A 21 0.51 -16.00 -3.21
CA GLY A 21 -0.40 -14.85 -3.25
C GLY A 21 -1.29 -14.96 -4.49
N CYS A 22 -2.60 -15.09 -4.29
CA CYS A 22 -3.57 -15.16 -5.37
C CYS A 22 -4.71 -14.18 -5.11
N PHE A 23 -4.54 -12.92 -5.51
CA PHE A 23 -5.56 -11.91 -5.33
C PHE A 23 -6.08 -11.43 -6.68
N LYS A 24 -7.40 -11.53 -6.88
CA LYS A 24 -8.05 -11.08 -8.11
C LYS A 24 -8.21 -9.56 -8.18
N THR A 25 -8.47 -8.92 -7.06
CA THR A 25 -8.79 -7.47 -7.02
C THR A 25 -8.37 -6.86 -5.69
N TYR A 26 -7.87 -5.62 -5.76
CA TYR A 26 -7.63 -4.72 -4.64
C TYR A 26 -6.98 -5.33 -3.39
N SER A 27 -5.68 -5.55 -3.45
CA SER A 27 -4.88 -5.71 -2.24
C SER A 27 -4.02 -4.46 -2.09
N ALA A 28 -4.23 -3.70 -1.02
CA ALA A 28 -3.37 -2.57 -0.71
C ALA A 28 -1.97 -3.09 -0.33
N TRP A 29 -1.86 -3.79 0.78
CA TRP A 29 -0.61 -4.39 1.27
C TRP A 29 -0.95 -5.66 2.03
N SER A 30 -0.32 -6.78 1.68
CA SER A 30 -0.60 -8.07 2.32
C SER A 30 0.29 -8.30 3.54
N ILE A 31 -0.27 -8.13 4.73
CA ILE A 31 0.45 -8.36 5.99
C ILE A 31 0.92 -9.82 6.09
N SER A 32 0.08 -10.78 5.70
CA SER A 32 0.45 -12.21 5.74
C SER A 32 1.59 -12.54 4.78
N THR A 33 1.62 -11.93 3.59
CA THR A 33 2.74 -12.05 2.66
C THR A 33 4.00 -11.42 3.25
N THR A 34 3.89 -10.21 3.81
CA THR A 34 5.01 -9.53 4.49
C THR A 34 5.57 -10.38 5.63
N ASP A 35 4.70 -10.98 6.43
CA ASP A 35 5.12 -11.88 7.52
C ASP A 35 5.92 -13.07 6.99
N GLY A 36 5.46 -13.71 5.92
CA GLY A 36 6.18 -14.82 5.29
C GLY A 36 7.52 -14.40 4.72
N LEU A 37 7.54 -13.33 3.94
CA LEU A 37 8.77 -12.76 3.38
C LEU A 37 9.77 -12.39 4.49
N SER A 38 9.32 -11.81 5.60
CA SER A 38 10.17 -11.47 6.75
C SER A 38 10.84 -12.67 7.42
N GLN A 39 10.27 -13.87 7.22
CA GLN A 39 10.82 -15.15 7.68
C GLN A 39 11.67 -15.86 6.63
N GLY A 40 11.90 -15.24 5.47
CA GLY A 40 12.66 -15.82 4.37
C GLY A 40 11.88 -16.89 3.58
N VAL A 41 10.55 -16.91 3.69
CA VAL A 41 9.71 -17.81 2.89
C VAL A 41 9.53 -17.21 1.50
N PRO A 42 9.91 -17.91 0.42
CA PRO A 42 9.67 -17.43 -0.94
C PRO A 42 8.18 -17.56 -1.29
N TYR A 43 7.67 -16.57 -1.99
CA TYR A 43 6.26 -16.51 -2.40
C TYR A 43 6.12 -16.44 -3.91
N VAL A 44 5.19 -17.20 -4.47
CA VAL A 44 4.66 -16.96 -5.82
C VAL A 44 3.66 -15.81 -5.74
N LEU A 45 3.95 -14.71 -6.41
CA LEU A 45 3.20 -13.46 -6.30
C LEU A 45 2.78 -12.94 -7.68
N PRO A 46 1.59 -12.35 -7.81
CA PRO A 46 1.20 -11.76 -9.09
C PRO A 46 2.06 -10.54 -9.43
N ASN A 47 2.43 -10.40 -10.70
CA ASN A 47 3.14 -9.22 -11.22
C ASN A 47 2.18 -8.02 -11.37
N LYS A 48 1.46 -7.70 -10.31
CA LYS A 48 0.50 -6.60 -10.24
C LYS A 48 0.27 -6.15 -8.81
N LEU A 49 -0.47 -5.08 -8.63
CA LEU A 49 -0.82 -4.50 -7.33
C LEU A 49 0.45 -4.06 -6.57
N CYS A 50 0.50 -4.31 -5.27
CA CYS A 50 1.63 -3.94 -4.41
C CYS A 50 2.83 -4.91 -4.50
N TYR A 51 2.69 -6.07 -5.14
CA TYR A 51 3.70 -7.12 -5.05
C TYR A 51 5.02 -6.80 -5.74
N PRO A 52 5.05 -6.24 -6.98
CA PRO A 52 6.31 -5.80 -7.58
C PRO A 52 7.01 -4.69 -6.79
N GLU A 53 6.24 -3.87 -6.06
CA GLU A 53 6.78 -2.87 -5.14
C GLU A 53 7.36 -3.51 -3.88
N MET A 54 6.70 -4.55 -3.34
CA MET A 54 7.15 -5.26 -2.15
C MET A 54 8.46 -6.00 -2.35
N VAL A 55 8.56 -6.78 -3.43
CA VAL A 55 9.70 -7.69 -3.63
C VAL A 55 10.70 -7.18 -4.67
N GLY A 56 10.33 -6.24 -5.51
CA GLY A 56 11.09 -5.79 -6.68
C GLY A 56 10.61 -6.47 -7.96
N LYS A 57 10.72 -5.75 -9.08
CA LYS A 57 10.23 -6.22 -10.39
C LYS A 57 11.00 -7.44 -10.93
N ASP A 58 12.24 -7.62 -10.48
CA ASP A 58 13.12 -8.70 -10.91
C ASP A 58 13.01 -9.94 -10.01
N TYR A 59 12.03 -9.98 -9.11
CA TYR A 59 11.82 -11.14 -8.26
C TYR A 59 11.38 -12.35 -9.08
N PRO A 60 12.08 -13.52 -9.00
CA PRO A 60 11.94 -14.61 -9.97
C PRO A 60 10.60 -15.35 -9.91
N LEU A 61 9.80 -15.13 -8.86
CA LEU A 61 8.50 -15.78 -8.67
C LEU A 61 7.32 -14.81 -8.83
N LEU A 62 7.50 -13.71 -9.57
CA LEU A 62 6.39 -12.90 -10.06
C LEU A 62 5.75 -13.60 -11.26
N TYR A 63 4.41 -13.71 -11.26
CA TYR A 63 3.68 -14.38 -12.33
C TYR A 63 2.65 -13.45 -13.01
N GLU A 64 2.44 -13.66 -14.30
CA GLU A 64 1.28 -13.13 -15.02
C GLU A 64 0.08 -14.09 -14.82
N GLU A 65 -1.14 -13.57 -14.88
CA GLU A 65 -2.35 -14.34 -14.54
C GLU A 65 -2.47 -15.68 -15.29
N LYS A 66 -2.05 -15.70 -16.56
CA LYS A 66 -2.03 -16.91 -17.41
C LYS A 66 -1.01 -17.94 -16.96
N ASP A 67 0.06 -17.52 -16.26
CA ASP A 67 1.21 -18.36 -15.90
C ASP A 67 1.14 -18.84 -14.44
N PHE A 68 0.05 -18.58 -13.75
CA PHE A 68 -0.10 -18.88 -12.32
C PHE A 68 0.19 -20.33 -11.95
N LEU A 69 -0.48 -21.27 -12.62
CA LEU A 69 -0.32 -22.70 -12.31
C LEU A 69 1.08 -23.20 -12.68
N SER A 70 1.57 -22.86 -13.86
CA SER A 70 2.91 -23.27 -14.30
C SER A 70 4.01 -22.70 -13.42
N THR A 71 3.85 -21.49 -12.88
CA THR A 71 4.80 -20.91 -11.93
C THR A 71 4.82 -21.69 -10.61
N ILE A 72 3.64 -22.11 -10.11
CA ILE A 72 3.55 -22.94 -8.90
C ILE A 72 4.19 -24.31 -9.12
N GLU A 73 3.84 -25.00 -10.22
CA GLU A 73 4.39 -26.30 -10.57
C GLU A 73 5.91 -26.22 -10.69
N ASN A 74 6.42 -25.25 -11.43
CA ASN A 74 7.85 -25.04 -11.58
C ASN A 74 8.54 -24.77 -10.22
N MET A 75 7.92 -24.01 -9.34
CA MET A 75 8.45 -23.77 -8.00
C MET A 75 8.45 -25.05 -7.13
N LEU A 76 7.43 -25.90 -7.26
CA LEU A 76 7.36 -27.17 -6.52
C LEU A 76 8.45 -28.14 -6.96
N ASP A 77 8.68 -28.25 -8.27
CA ASP A 77 9.60 -29.24 -8.85
C ASP A 77 11.05 -28.74 -8.88
N ASN A 78 11.27 -27.43 -8.89
CA ASN A 78 12.58 -26.83 -9.07
C ASN A 78 13.15 -26.26 -7.75
N SER A 79 14.01 -27.03 -7.08
CA SER A 79 14.64 -26.59 -5.84
C SER A 79 15.61 -25.44 -6.04
N SER A 80 16.27 -25.34 -7.20
CA SER A 80 17.20 -24.23 -7.51
C SER A 80 16.44 -22.90 -7.67
N LEU A 81 15.27 -22.90 -8.27
CA LEU A 81 14.42 -21.72 -8.38
C LEU A 81 13.95 -21.23 -6.99
N ARG A 82 13.62 -22.15 -6.10
CA ARG A 82 13.29 -21.80 -4.70
C ARG A 82 14.48 -21.19 -3.97
N GLN A 83 15.68 -21.73 -4.20
CA GLN A 83 16.88 -21.18 -3.59
C GLN A 83 17.20 -19.80 -4.16
N GLU A 84 17.12 -19.62 -5.48
CA GLU A 84 17.30 -18.31 -6.13
C GLU A 84 16.35 -17.25 -5.55
N ALA A 85 15.07 -17.59 -5.40
CA ALA A 85 14.09 -16.69 -4.79
C ALA A 85 14.42 -16.33 -3.35
N LYS A 86 14.95 -17.29 -2.55
CA LYS A 86 15.42 -17.03 -1.18
C LYS A 86 16.63 -16.11 -1.17
N ASP A 87 17.62 -16.38 -2.02
CA ASP A 87 18.84 -15.60 -2.11
C ASP A 87 18.56 -14.16 -2.56
N TYR A 88 17.60 -14.00 -3.47
CA TYR A 88 17.10 -12.70 -3.89
C TYR A 88 16.45 -11.90 -2.75
N LEU A 89 15.71 -12.59 -1.87
CA LEU A 89 15.02 -11.95 -0.74
C LEU A 89 15.96 -11.66 0.44
N LEU A 90 17.04 -12.41 0.59
CA LEU A 90 17.90 -12.34 1.76
C LEU A 90 18.37 -10.92 2.10
N PRO A 91 18.88 -10.11 1.17
CA PRO A 91 19.29 -8.73 1.46
C PRO A 91 18.10 -7.80 1.77
N LYS A 92 16.89 -8.18 1.40
CA LYS A 92 15.65 -7.39 1.59
C LYS A 92 14.90 -7.76 2.88
N LEU A 93 15.31 -8.82 3.59
CA LEU A 93 14.63 -9.25 4.82
C LEU A 93 14.48 -8.14 5.88
N PRO A 94 15.46 -7.23 6.08
CA PRO A 94 15.28 -6.12 7.00
C PRO A 94 14.10 -5.21 6.66
N ASP A 95 13.80 -5.01 5.37
CA ASP A 95 12.71 -4.15 4.89
C ASP A 95 11.32 -4.68 5.26
N PHE A 96 11.21 -6.00 5.44
CA PHE A 96 9.95 -6.64 5.86
C PHE A 96 9.77 -6.68 7.38
N LYS A 97 10.75 -6.28 8.16
CA LYS A 97 10.66 -6.25 9.63
C LYS A 97 10.03 -4.94 10.07
N TRP A 98 9.00 -5.04 10.91
CA TRP A 98 8.32 -3.88 11.48
C TRP A 98 9.26 -2.89 12.18
N GLY A 99 10.34 -3.37 12.80
CA GLY A 99 11.29 -2.52 13.52
C GLY A 99 11.97 -1.47 12.63
N GLY A 100 12.38 -1.83 11.41
CA GLY A 100 12.95 -0.89 10.44
C GLY A 100 11.92 0.14 9.98
N ARG A 101 10.74 -0.34 9.58
CA ARG A 101 9.65 0.52 9.10
C ARG A 101 9.11 1.48 10.16
N VAL A 102 9.08 1.06 11.44
CA VAL A 102 8.66 1.94 12.54
C VAL A 102 9.62 3.11 12.69
N VAL A 103 10.93 2.91 12.54
CA VAL A 103 11.92 4.00 12.60
C VAL A 103 11.73 4.97 11.43
N ASP A 104 11.48 4.46 10.21
CA ASP A 104 11.20 5.28 9.04
C ASP A 104 9.92 6.09 9.22
N TRP A 105 8.89 5.48 9.79
CA TRP A 105 7.64 6.17 10.12
C TRP A 105 7.84 7.24 11.20
N PHE A 106 8.61 6.96 12.25
CA PHE A 106 8.93 7.93 13.29
C PHE A 106 9.71 9.13 12.73
N ASN A 107 10.67 8.87 11.84
CA ASN A 107 11.42 9.92 11.17
C ASN A 107 10.52 10.73 10.23
N GLY A 108 9.62 10.07 9.51
CA GLY A 108 8.61 10.72 8.70
C GLY A 108 7.62 11.56 9.54
N TRP A 109 7.23 11.07 10.72
CA TRP A 109 6.36 11.82 11.63
C TRP A 109 7.03 13.05 12.22
N LYS A 110 8.32 12.97 12.58
CA LYS A 110 9.10 14.14 12.98
C LYS A 110 9.12 15.22 11.88
N PHE A 111 9.29 14.77 10.63
CA PHE A 111 9.21 15.68 9.48
C PHE A 111 7.83 16.33 9.35
N LEU A 112 6.74 15.60 9.64
CA LEU A 112 5.38 16.15 9.61
C LEU A 112 5.14 17.17 10.73
N ASP A 113 5.79 17.00 11.89
CA ASP A 113 5.73 17.97 12.99
C ASP A 113 6.50 19.28 12.67
N GLU A 114 7.45 19.22 11.73
CA GLU A 114 8.23 20.37 11.24
C GLU A 114 7.50 21.12 10.11
N LEU A 115 6.45 20.55 9.53
CA LEU A 115 5.67 21.23 8.50
C LEU A 115 4.87 22.39 9.11
N PRO A 116 4.81 23.54 8.42
CA PRO A 116 4.06 24.67 8.91
C PRO A 116 2.59 24.27 9.09
N TYR A 117 2.05 24.61 10.27
CA TYR A 117 0.63 24.41 10.54
C TYR A 117 -0.19 25.28 9.60
N ILE A 118 -0.91 24.64 8.69
CA ILE A 118 -1.90 25.33 7.84
C ILE A 118 -3.22 25.35 8.60
N SER A 119 -3.77 26.52 8.85
CA SER A 119 -5.05 26.63 9.55
C SER A 119 -6.15 25.85 8.80
N GLU A 120 -7.12 25.31 9.53
CA GLU A 120 -8.24 24.55 8.91
C GLU A 120 -8.99 25.41 7.88
N THR A 121 -9.03 26.71 8.08
CA THR A 121 -9.65 27.69 7.19
C THR A 121 -8.84 27.89 5.90
N ASP A 122 -7.53 27.97 6.01
CA ASP A 122 -6.66 28.18 4.85
C ASP A 122 -6.58 26.92 4.00
N SER A 123 -6.49 25.76 4.62
CA SER A 123 -6.56 24.47 3.93
C SER A 123 -7.88 24.29 3.16
N TYR A 124 -9.00 24.77 3.71
CA TYR A 124 -10.27 24.70 2.99
C TYR A 124 -10.28 25.59 1.74
N LYS A 125 -9.74 26.82 1.84
CA LYS A 125 -9.62 27.71 0.68
C LYS A 125 -8.73 27.11 -0.40
N GLU A 126 -7.61 26.51 -0.02
CA GLU A 126 -6.73 25.81 -0.95
C GLU A 126 -7.44 24.66 -1.67
N ILE A 127 -8.21 23.83 -0.97
CA ILE A 127 -9.01 22.77 -1.55
C ILE A 127 -10.01 23.33 -2.57
N VAL A 128 -10.75 24.36 -2.22
CA VAL A 128 -11.75 24.98 -3.11
C VAL A 128 -11.09 25.55 -4.36
N ASN A 129 -9.97 26.27 -4.20
CA ASN A 129 -9.21 26.82 -5.32
C ASN A 129 -8.67 25.71 -6.22
N PHE A 130 -8.12 24.64 -5.64
CA PHE A 130 -7.62 23.49 -6.38
C PHE A 130 -8.74 22.80 -7.19
N ILE A 131 -9.93 22.62 -6.60
CA ILE A 131 -11.08 22.05 -7.34
C ILE A 131 -11.45 22.97 -8.50
N ARG A 132 -11.51 24.29 -8.29
CA ARG A 132 -11.84 25.26 -9.31
C ARG A 132 -10.83 25.29 -10.46
N GLU A 133 -9.54 25.21 -10.13
CA GLU A 133 -8.44 25.18 -11.11
C GLU A 133 -8.48 23.91 -11.96
N LYS A 134 -8.61 22.74 -11.31
CA LYS A 134 -8.59 21.43 -11.99
C LYS A 134 -9.93 21.04 -12.59
N LYS A 135 -11.01 21.77 -12.28
CA LYS A 135 -12.41 21.54 -12.71
C LYS A 135 -13.03 20.21 -12.28
N SER A 136 -12.21 19.15 -12.10
CA SER A 136 -12.66 17.84 -11.63
C SER A 136 -11.54 17.13 -10.88
N VAL A 137 -11.73 16.85 -9.58
CA VAL A 137 -10.75 16.21 -8.71
C VAL A 137 -11.36 15.07 -7.90
N SER A 138 -10.59 14.02 -7.64
CA SER A 138 -10.98 12.96 -6.73
C SER A 138 -10.69 13.33 -5.27
N LYS A 139 -11.27 12.59 -4.32
CA LYS A 139 -10.89 12.70 -2.91
C LYS A 139 -9.39 12.47 -2.70
N PHE A 140 -8.81 11.55 -3.47
CA PHE A 140 -7.40 11.23 -3.39
C PHE A 140 -6.51 12.43 -3.79
N ASP A 141 -6.86 13.12 -4.88
CA ASP A 141 -6.14 14.31 -5.34
C ASP A 141 -6.12 15.40 -4.26
N ILE A 142 -7.26 15.60 -3.55
CA ILE A 142 -7.35 16.56 -2.45
C ILE A 142 -6.49 16.13 -1.26
N LEU A 143 -6.46 14.83 -0.93
CA LEU A 143 -5.61 14.32 0.15
C LEU A 143 -4.12 14.47 -0.20
N CYS A 144 -3.74 14.29 -1.45
CA CYS A 144 -2.38 14.55 -1.93
C CYS A 144 -2.02 16.04 -1.84
N LEU A 145 -2.93 16.94 -2.20
CA LEU A 145 -2.73 18.39 -2.03
C LEU A 145 -2.43 18.76 -0.57
N LEU A 146 -3.12 18.13 0.37
CA LEU A 146 -2.97 18.37 1.80
C LEU A 146 -1.74 17.66 2.41
N ASN A 147 -0.87 17.07 1.59
CA ASN A 147 0.35 16.36 2.00
C ASN A 147 0.14 15.28 3.08
N TRP A 148 -1.05 14.67 3.17
CA TRP A 148 -1.39 13.62 4.16
C TRP A 148 -1.11 13.99 5.64
N GLY A 149 -0.43 15.10 5.91
CA GLY A 149 0.02 15.52 7.24
C GLY A 149 -1.03 16.26 8.06
N ILE A 150 -2.08 16.73 7.41
CA ILE A 150 -3.15 17.41 8.12
C ILE A 150 -4.11 16.33 8.62
N ARG A 151 -4.22 16.17 9.93
CA ARG A 151 -5.30 15.42 10.61
C ARG A 151 -6.63 16.11 10.37
N VAL A 152 -7.03 16.15 9.13
CA VAL A 152 -8.27 16.75 8.72
C VAL A 152 -9.39 15.79 9.05
N LYS A 153 -10.35 16.24 9.82
CA LYS A 153 -11.66 15.57 9.89
C LYS A 153 -12.31 15.74 8.51
N TRP A 154 -12.01 14.82 7.60
CA TRP A 154 -12.56 14.82 6.23
C TRP A 154 -14.06 15.06 6.19
N SER A 155 -14.79 14.60 7.21
CA SER A 155 -16.22 14.87 7.38
C SER A 155 -16.56 16.36 7.42
N SER A 156 -15.72 17.19 8.06
CA SER A 156 -15.91 18.65 8.12
C SER A 156 -15.77 19.28 6.74
N TYR A 157 -14.70 18.94 6.00
CA TYR A 157 -14.51 19.48 4.64
C TYR A 157 -15.58 19.00 3.67
N ARG A 158 -15.94 17.71 3.72
CA ARG A 158 -16.98 17.15 2.88
C ARG A 158 -18.32 17.88 3.04
N ASN A 159 -18.70 18.21 4.27
CA ASN A 159 -19.95 18.93 4.54
C ASN A 159 -19.87 20.37 4.02
N ARG A 160 -18.72 21.03 4.20
CA ARG A 160 -18.53 22.40 3.70
C ARG A 160 -18.52 22.43 2.17
N LEU A 161 -17.82 21.51 1.49
CA LEU A 161 -17.77 21.41 0.02
C LEU A 161 -19.17 21.15 -0.60
N ARG A 162 -20.04 20.44 0.09
CA ARG A 162 -21.43 20.26 -0.37
C ARG A 162 -22.26 21.54 -0.37
N ASN A 163 -21.86 22.51 0.43
CA ASN A 163 -22.55 23.80 0.52
C ASN A 163 -21.99 24.85 -0.47
N GLU A 164 -20.89 24.53 -1.18
CA GLU A 164 -20.39 25.41 -2.25
C GLU A 164 -21.37 25.35 -3.45
N LYS A 165 -21.79 26.54 -3.92
CA LYS A 165 -22.82 26.64 -4.97
C LYS A 165 -22.32 26.21 -6.34
N ASP A 166 -21.03 26.26 -6.56
CA ASP A 166 -20.35 25.97 -7.82
C ASP A 166 -19.60 24.62 -7.82
N ILE A 167 -19.75 23.82 -6.76
CA ILE A 167 -19.09 22.51 -6.65
C ILE A 167 -20.15 21.44 -6.38
N ARG A 168 -20.12 20.37 -7.18
CA ARG A 168 -20.95 19.17 -6.95
C ARG A 168 -20.09 17.93 -6.77
N PHE A 169 -20.62 16.95 -6.06
CA PHE A 169 -19.99 15.64 -5.90
C PHE A 169 -20.73 14.58 -6.72
N THR A 170 -20.05 14.06 -7.75
CA THR A 170 -20.59 13.03 -8.64
C THR A 170 -19.55 11.94 -8.89
N LYS A 171 -19.98 10.67 -8.93
CA LYS A 171 -19.11 9.52 -9.27
C LYS A 171 -17.74 9.53 -8.54
N ASN A 172 -17.72 9.83 -7.24
CA ASN A 172 -16.52 9.94 -6.41
C ASN A 172 -15.56 11.10 -6.77
N ARG A 173 -16.00 12.12 -7.47
CA ARG A 173 -15.25 13.32 -7.83
C ARG A 173 -16.00 14.59 -7.42
N TYR A 174 -15.24 15.64 -7.12
CA TYR A 174 -15.72 17.00 -6.96
C TYR A 174 -15.53 17.73 -8.29
N GLU A 175 -16.58 18.33 -8.80
CA GLU A 175 -16.62 18.96 -10.12
C GLU A 175 -17.17 20.37 -10.01
N VAL A 176 -16.59 21.30 -10.79
CA VAL A 176 -17.12 22.66 -10.92
C VAL A 176 -18.35 22.63 -11.81
N ILE A 177 -19.41 23.28 -11.36
CA ILE A 177 -20.63 23.49 -12.16
C ILE A 177 -20.39 24.72 -13.03
N GLU A 178 -20.15 24.51 -14.31
CA GLU A 178 -20.14 25.62 -15.27
C GLU A 178 -21.57 26.14 -15.43
N LYS A 179 -21.75 27.45 -15.27
CA LYS A 179 -23.04 28.13 -15.49
C LYS A 179 -23.28 28.37 -16.97
#